data_bab397dce23f641cd938c44f974d35e2
#
_entry.id   bab397dce23f641cd938c44f974d35e2
#
_cell.length_a   1.000
_cell.length_b   1.000
_cell.length_c   1.000
_cell.angle_alpha   90.00
_cell.angle_beta   90.00
_cell.angle_gamma   90.00
#
_symmetry.space_group_name_H-M   'P 1'
#
loop_
_entity.id
_entity.type
_entity.pdbx_description
1 polymer ?
#
loop_
_entity_poly.entity_id
_entity_poly.type
_entity_poly.pdbx_seq_one_letter_code
_entity_poly.pdbx_strand_id
1 'polypeptide(L)'
;MKKIVLLFFIPILFLIGGCASNHNDQYLRVHIRANSNLESDQNIKYKVRDLVVEYVSPFVKDCASKEEVVTMLESKNQELTLLINEFLEENNFDYGCDIAINEEFFPTRTYEDLTLEENYYDALIINLGSGKGDNWWCVVYPPLCFKGEGKIVYKSKIKELIEKIWG
;
A
#
# COMPACT_ATOMS: atom_id res chain seq x y z
N MET A 1 -72.67 -19.66 20.09
CA MET A 1 -71.69 -19.96 19.05
C MET A 1 -70.55 -18.94 19.23
N LYS A 2 -69.46 -19.37 19.88
CA LYS A 2 -68.29 -18.48 20.16
C LYS A 2 -67.29 -18.64 19.03
N LYS A 3 -67.02 -17.58 18.27
CA LYS A 3 -66.03 -17.56 17.21
C LYS A 3 -64.65 -17.37 17.87
N ILE A 4 -63.80 -18.39 17.78
CA ILE A 4 -62.39 -18.34 18.18
C ILE A 4 -61.62 -17.66 17.04
N VAL A 5 -61.12 -16.46 17.28
CA VAL A 5 -60.17 -15.77 16.38
C VAL A 5 -58.79 -16.26 16.74
N LEU A 6 -58.22 -17.08 15.85
CA LEU A 6 -56.84 -17.56 15.95
C LEU A 6 -55.93 -16.48 15.41
N LEU A 7 -55.29 -15.72 16.31
CA LEU A 7 -54.22 -14.75 15.95
C LEU A 7 -52.94 -15.52 15.64
N PHE A 8 -52.61 -15.59 14.35
CA PHE A 8 -51.34 -16.08 13.88
C PHE A 8 -50.27 -15.05 14.21
N PHE A 9 -49.50 -15.30 15.26
CA PHE A 9 -48.25 -14.57 15.54
C PHE A 9 -47.19 -15.09 14.59
N ILE A 10 -46.88 -14.35 13.52
CA ILE A 10 -45.74 -14.60 12.66
C ILE A 10 -44.51 -13.98 13.34
N PRO A 11 -43.53 -14.75 13.83
CA PRO A 11 -42.29 -14.17 14.29
C PRO A 11 -41.53 -13.63 13.07
N ILE A 12 -41.42 -12.30 12.96
CA ILE A 12 -40.50 -11.64 12.03
C ILE A 12 -39.08 -11.96 12.52
N LEU A 13 -38.50 -12.94 11.90
CA LEU A 13 -37.06 -13.27 12.05
C LEU A 13 -36.28 -12.11 11.40
N PHE A 14 -35.87 -11.13 12.20
CA PHE A 14 -34.85 -10.19 11.77
C PHE A 14 -33.57 -10.96 11.49
N LEU A 15 -33.32 -11.26 10.22
CA LEU A 15 -31.99 -11.62 9.74
C LEU A 15 -31.11 -10.38 9.90
N ILE A 16 -30.49 -10.23 11.07
CA ILE A 16 -29.35 -9.36 11.26
C ILE A 16 -28.24 -10.02 10.44
N GLY A 17 -28.16 -9.65 9.17
CA GLY A 17 -26.98 -9.89 8.37
C GLY A 17 -25.84 -9.10 9.02
N GLY A 18 -25.09 -9.75 9.92
CA GLY A 18 -23.83 -9.22 10.37
C GLY A 18 -22.94 -9.07 9.13
N CYS A 19 -22.66 -7.84 8.70
CA CYS A 19 -21.47 -7.58 7.89
C CYS A 19 -20.31 -8.12 8.72
N ALA A 20 -19.80 -9.30 8.38
CA ALA A 20 -18.50 -9.73 8.81
C ALA A 20 -17.54 -8.71 8.19
N SER A 21 -17.07 -7.75 9.00
CA SER A 21 -15.96 -6.89 8.58
C SER A 21 -14.81 -7.83 8.24
N ASN A 22 -14.43 -7.82 6.97
CA ASN A 22 -13.32 -8.63 6.51
C ASN A 22 -12.10 -8.13 7.28
N HIS A 23 -11.46 -8.98 8.09
CA HIS A 23 -10.31 -8.59 8.93
C HIS A 23 -9.18 -7.94 8.12
N ASN A 24 -9.21 -8.10 6.80
CA ASN A 24 -8.26 -7.56 5.85
C ASN A 24 -8.52 -6.08 5.50
N ASP A 25 -9.74 -5.58 5.75
CA ASP A 25 -10.12 -4.19 5.40
C ASP A 25 -9.35 -3.13 6.20
N GLN A 26 -8.71 -3.51 7.29
CA GLN A 26 -7.92 -2.60 8.13
C GLN A 26 -6.50 -2.36 7.62
N TYR A 27 -6.02 -3.18 6.65
CA TYR A 27 -4.65 -3.09 6.15
C TYR A 27 -4.59 -2.42 4.79
N LEU A 28 -3.61 -1.50 4.63
CA LEU A 28 -3.16 -1.05 3.32
C LEU A 28 -1.76 -1.60 3.09
N ARG A 29 -1.58 -2.35 2.00
CA ARG A 29 -0.31 -2.98 1.68
C ARG A 29 0.48 -2.16 0.67
N VAL A 30 1.75 -2.53 0.46
CA VAL A 30 2.57 -2.02 -0.63
C VAL A 30 3.21 -3.16 -1.39
N HIS A 31 3.23 -3.04 -2.71
CA HIS A 31 3.83 -3.99 -3.62
C HIS A 31 4.73 -3.25 -4.60
N ILE A 32 6.03 -3.53 -4.59
CA ILE A 32 6.98 -2.99 -5.56
C ILE A 32 7.51 -4.13 -6.42
N ARG A 33 7.34 -4.02 -7.73
CA ARG A 33 7.82 -4.99 -8.73
C ARG A 33 9.03 -4.43 -9.46
N ALA A 34 10.10 -5.22 -9.54
CA ALA A 34 11.25 -4.86 -10.34
C ALA A 34 10.94 -4.99 -11.84
N ASN A 35 11.68 -4.26 -12.68
CA ASN A 35 11.59 -4.41 -14.12
C ASN A 35 11.89 -5.84 -14.58
N SER A 36 12.97 -6.43 -14.04
CA SER A 36 13.39 -7.82 -14.33
C SER A 36 14.11 -8.44 -13.13
N ASN A 37 14.61 -9.68 -13.30
CA ASN A 37 15.41 -10.37 -12.29
C ASN A 37 16.92 -10.15 -12.47
N LEU A 38 17.34 -9.18 -13.29
CA LEU A 38 18.73 -8.74 -13.32
C LEU A 38 19.11 -8.15 -11.96
N GLU A 39 20.35 -8.37 -11.54
CA GLU A 39 20.85 -7.88 -10.27
C GLU A 39 20.71 -6.35 -10.12
N SER A 40 20.95 -5.61 -11.21
CA SER A 40 20.76 -4.15 -11.24
C SER A 40 19.30 -3.75 -10.94
N ASP A 41 18.33 -4.45 -11.57
CA ASP A 41 16.90 -4.19 -11.38
C ASP A 41 16.43 -4.56 -9.98
N GLN A 42 16.96 -5.64 -9.40
CA GLN A 42 16.67 -6.01 -8.03
C GLN A 42 17.29 -5.01 -7.03
N ASN A 43 18.50 -4.56 -7.28
CA ASN A 43 19.17 -3.57 -6.41
C ASN A 43 18.45 -2.22 -6.44
N ILE A 44 18.05 -1.72 -7.62
CA ILE A 44 17.33 -0.44 -7.71
C ILE A 44 15.95 -0.54 -7.08
N LYS A 45 15.24 -1.67 -7.18
CA LYS A 45 13.96 -1.89 -6.49
C LYS A 45 14.08 -1.66 -4.97
N TYR A 46 15.13 -2.16 -4.34
CA TYR A 46 15.33 -1.93 -2.89
C TYR A 46 15.67 -0.47 -2.57
N LYS A 47 16.38 0.23 -3.44
CA LYS A 47 16.62 1.66 -3.27
C LYS A 47 15.34 2.48 -3.45
N VAL A 48 14.51 2.13 -4.44
CA VAL A 48 13.18 2.75 -4.64
C VAL A 48 12.29 2.47 -3.43
N ARG A 49 12.28 1.24 -2.89
CA ARG A 49 11.60 0.94 -1.64
C ARG A 49 11.96 1.92 -0.52
N ASP A 50 13.26 2.12 -0.31
CA ASP A 50 13.75 3.00 0.77
C ASP A 50 13.33 4.45 0.52
N LEU A 51 13.39 4.91 -0.72
CA LEU A 51 12.90 6.23 -1.16
C LEU A 51 11.40 6.39 -0.87
N VAL A 52 10.57 5.42 -1.26
CA VAL A 52 9.11 5.43 -1.04
C VAL A 52 8.79 5.45 0.45
N VAL A 53 9.45 4.59 1.23
CA VAL A 53 9.26 4.53 2.68
C VAL A 53 9.60 5.87 3.33
N GLU A 54 10.72 6.47 2.96
CA GLU A 54 11.16 7.76 3.51
C GLU A 54 10.20 8.90 3.13
N TYR A 55 9.75 8.94 1.87
CA TYR A 55 8.83 9.96 1.39
C TYR A 55 7.44 9.84 2.04
N VAL A 56 6.89 8.63 2.14
CA VAL A 56 5.51 8.38 2.58
C VAL A 56 5.37 8.41 4.12
N SER A 57 6.42 7.99 4.87
CA SER A 57 6.35 7.83 6.33
C SER A 57 5.86 9.05 7.12
N PRO A 58 6.28 10.29 6.81
CA PRO A 58 5.80 11.46 7.55
C PRO A 58 4.28 11.63 7.45
N PHE A 59 3.73 11.41 6.25
CA PHE A 59 2.30 11.60 5.98
C PHE A 59 1.44 10.51 6.62
N VAL A 60 1.90 9.24 6.56
CA VAL A 60 1.17 8.11 7.17
C VAL A 60 1.05 8.26 8.69
N LYS A 61 2.03 8.85 9.34
CA LYS A 61 2.00 9.06 10.80
C LYS A 61 0.89 10.01 11.25
N ASP A 62 0.48 10.92 10.37
CA ASP A 62 -0.53 11.93 10.65
C ASP A 62 -1.94 11.44 10.32
N CYS A 63 -2.10 10.26 9.69
CA CYS A 63 -3.37 9.67 9.33
C CYS A 63 -3.92 8.79 10.47
N ALA A 64 -5.23 8.92 10.74
CA ALA A 64 -5.92 8.17 11.78
C ALA A 64 -6.58 6.88 11.26
N SER A 65 -6.73 6.71 9.93
CA SER A 65 -7.37 5.54 9.31
C SER A 65 -6.71 5.15 7.99
N LYS A 66 -7.03 3.95 7.51
CA LYS A 66 -6.60 3.44 6.19
C LYS A 66 -7.10 4.35 5.06
N GLU A 67 -8.35 4.79 5.15
CA GLU A 67 -9.02 5.64 4.15
C GLU A 67 -8.32 7.00 4.03
N GLU A 68 -7.87 7.57 5.14
CA GLU A 68 -7.07 8.80 5.13
C GLU A 68 -5.72 8.57 4.45
N VAL A 69 -5.07 7.43 4.70
CA VAL A 69 -3.81 7.08 4.02
C VAL A 69 -4.03 6.89 2.51
N VAL A 70 -5.09 6.21 2.10
CA VAL A 70 -5.43 6.05 0.67
C VAL A 70 -5.62 7.41 0.02
N THR A 71 -6.47 8.27 0.61
CA THR A 71 -6.73 9.63 0.09
C THR A 71 -5.43 10.46 -0.01
N MET A 72 -4.58 10.39 1.02
CA MET A 72 -3.28 11.06 1.03
C MET A 72 -2.39 10.55 -0.10
N LEU A 73 -2.26 9.23 -0.26
CA LEU A 73 -1.44 8.62 -1.32
C LEU A 73 -1.96 8.95 -2.72
N GLU A 74 -3.28 8.97 -2.93
CA GLU A 74 -3.88 9.41 -4.19
C GLU A 74 -3.52 10.86 -4.51
N SER A 75 -3.59 11.75 -3.52
CA SER A 75 -3.20 13.16 -3.67
C SER A 75 -1.72 13.36 -3.97
N LYS A 76 -0.86 12.43 -3.53
CA LYS A 76 0.59 12.43 -3.70
C LYS A 76 1.10 11.56 -4.84
N ASN A 77 0.21 10.87 -5.56
CA ASN A 77 0.59 9.90 -6.58
C ASN A 77 1.49 10.51 -7.67
N GLN A 78 1.10 11.67 -8.20
CA GLN A 78 1.88 12.34 -9.24
C GLN A 78 3.27 12.78 -8.74
N GLU A 79 3.35 13.32 -7.52
CA GLU A 79 4.61 13.74 -6.90
C GLU A 79 5.53 12.55 -6.66
N LEU A 80 4.97 11.44 -6.12
CA LEU A 80 5.72 10.20 -5.90
C LEU A 80 6.22 9.58 -7.22
N THR A 81 5.39 9.60 -8.27
CA THR A 81 5.77 9.10 -9.60
C THR A 81 6.94 9.89 -10.17
N LEU A 82 6.89 11.22 -10.09
CA LEU A 82 7.98 12.09 -10.54
C LEU A 82 9.27 11.82 -9.76
N LEU A 83 9.16 11.72 -8.44
CA LEU A 83 10.30 11.45 -7.54
C LEU A 83 10.98 10.12 -7.88
N ILE A 84 10.21 9.05 -8.11
CA ILE A 84 10.76 7.74 -8.47
C ILE A 84 11.40 7.79 -9.87
N ASN A 85 10.76 8.43 -10.85
CA ASN A 85 11.27 8.51 -12.21
C ASN A 85 12.61 9.26 -12.25
N GLU A 86 12.71 10.41 -11.58
CA GLU A 86 13.95 11.17 -11.48
C GLU A 86 15.05 10.35 -10.77
N PHE A 87 14.69 9.63 -9.70
CA PHE A 87 15.63 8.74 -9.02
C PHE A 87 16.14 7.60 -9.91
N LEU A 88 15.27 7.01 -10.75
CA LEU A 88 15.67 5.98 -11.72
C LEU A 88 16.61 6.56 -12.77
N GLU A 89 16.30 7.72 -13.34
CA GLU A 89 17.14 8.43 -14.33
C GLU A 89 18.53 8.74 -13.77
N GLU A 90 18.61 9.28 -12.53
CA GLU A 90 19.87 9.57 -11.86
C GLU A 90 20.73 8.31 -11.60
N ASN A 91 20.10 7.13 -11.50
CA ASN A 91 20.79 5.85 -11.38
C ASN A 91 21.02 5.14 -12.73
N ASN A 92 20.85 5.86 -13.86
CA ASN A 92 21.05 5.41 -15.23
C ASN A 92 20.13 4.27 -15.69
N PHE A 93 18.87 4.29 -15.25
CA PHE A 93 17.80 3.44 -15.78
C PHE A 93 17.00 4.23 -16.81
N ASP A 94 16.67 3.58 -17.93
CA ASP A 94 15.95 4.15 -19.08
C ASP A 94 14.43 3.90 -19.04
N TYR A 95 13.95 3.32 -17.94
CA TYR A 95 12.53 3.10 -17.69
C TYR A 95 12.05 3.90 -16.49
N GLY A 96 10.74 4.21 -16.47
CA GLY A 96 10.08 4.86 -15.34
C GLY A 96 9.30 3.88 -14.48
N CYS A 97 8.39 4.43 -13.67
CA CYS A 97 7.47 3.66 -12.86
C CYS A 97 6.00 3.97 -13.21
N ASP A 98 5.15 3.01 -12.93
CA ASP A 98 3.71 3.14 -12.88
C ASP A 98 3.21 2.90 -11.45
N ILE A 99 2.34 3.79 -10.94
CA ILE A 99 1.83 3.74 -9.57
C ILE A 99 0.31 3.69 -9.60
N ALA A 100 -0.26 2.68 -8.93
CA ALA A 100 -1.70 2.53 -8.75
C ALA A 100 -2.04 2.22 -7.29
N ILE A 101 -3.25 2.58 -6.87
CA ILE A 101 -3.83 2.11 -5.60
C ILE A 101 -5.05 1.29 -5.98
N ASN A 102 -4.96 -0.01 -5.82
CA ASN A 102 -5.99 -0.96 -6.19
C ASN A 102 -6.00 -2.16 -5.24
N GLU A 103 -7.09 -2.93 -5.30
CA GLU A 103 -7.14 -4.24 -4.68
C GLU A 103 -6.26 -5.23 -5.45
N GLU A 104 -5.40 -5.96 -4.75
CA GLU A 104 -4.50 -6.96 -5.32
C GLU A 104 -4.36 -8.18 -4.42
N PHE A 105 -4.14 -9.35 -5.04
CA PHE A 105 -3.87 -10.60 -4.33
C PHE A 105 -2.46 -10.61 -3.74
N PHE A 106 -2.37 -10.91 -2.45
CA PHE A 106 -1.12 -11.10 -1.73
C PHE A 106 -1.04 -12.51 -1.15
N PRO A 107 0.11 -13.18 -1.27
CA PRO A 107 0.34 -14.43 -0.56
C PRO A 107 0.49 -14.19 0.94
N THR A 108 0.34 -15.24 1.75
CA THR A 108 0.60 -15.19 3.20
C THR A 108 2.01 -14.65 3.48
N ARG A 109 2.09 -13.67 4.35
CA ARG A 109 3.34 -13.03 4.78
C ARG A 109 3.33 -12.74 6.27
N THR A 110 4.46 -13.06 6.93
CA THR A 110 4.68 -12.75 8.34
C THR A 110 5.63 -11.55 8.46
N TYR A 111 5.24 -10.57 9.26
CA TYR A 111 5.99 -9.36 9.59
C TYR A 111 6.14 -9.30 11.10
N GLU A 112 7.32 -9.59 11.62
CA GLU A 112 7.54 -9.75 13.07
C GLU A 112 6.50 -10.74 13.67
N ASP A 113 5.60 -10.25 14.51
CA ASP A 113 4.56 -11.04 15.18
C ASP A 113 3.21 -11.05 14.43
N LEU A 114 3.10 -10.31 13.30
CA LEU A 114 1.88 -10.24 12.52
C LEU A 114 1.97 -11.14 11.29
N THR A 115 1.06 -12.11 11.19
CA THR A 115 0.86 -12.90 9.97
C THR A 115 -0.41 -12.42 9.25
N LEU A 116 -0.25 -12.02 8.00
CA LEU A 116 -1.35 -11.71 7.09
C LEU A 116 -1.50 -12.88 6.13
N GLU A 117 -2.68 -13.48 6.16
CA GLU A 117 -3.03 -14.60 5.30
C GLU A 117 -3.15 -14.18 3.84
N GLU A 118 -3.06 -15.15 2.92
CA GLU A 118 -3.29 -14.90 1.51
C GLU A 118 -4.71 -14.38 1.27
N ASN A 119 -4.82 -13.24 0.62
CA ASN A 119 -6.10 -12.61 0.29
C ASN A 119 -5.88 -11.43 -0.65
N TYR A 120 -7.00 -10.82 -1.06
CA TYR A 120 -7.03 -9.52 -1.70
C TYR A 120 -6.94 -8.42 -0.64
N TYR A 121 -6.10 -7.43 -0.90
CA TYR A 121 -5.89 -6.26 -0.04
C TYR A 121 -5.80 -5.01 -0.89
N ASP A 122 -6.31 -3.89 -0.37
CA ASP A 122 -5.96 -2.60 -0.91
C ASP A 122 -4.45 -2.39 -0.81
N ALA A 123 -3.85 -1.93 -1.89
CA ALA A 123 -2.40 -1.81 -1.99
C ALA A 123 -1.95 -0.62 -2.83
N LEU A 124 -0.87 0.02 -2.37
CA LEU A 124 -0.03 0.87 -3.19
C LEU A 124 0.86 -0.04 -4.06
N ILE A 125 0.62 -0.05 -5.36
CA ILE A 125 1.32 -0.89 -6.33
C ILE A 125 2.28 -0.01 -7.13
N ILE A 126 3.56 -0.37 -7.16
CA ILE A 126 4.61 0.34 -7.88
C ILE A 126 5.29 -0.63 -8.82
N ASN A 127 5.10 -0.45 -10.12
CA ASN A 127 5.75 -1.23 -11.15
C ASN A 127 6.94 -0.44 -11.71
N LEU A 128 8.15 -0.98 -11.60
CA LEU A 128 9.34 -0.40 -12.21
C LEU A 128 9.52 -1.01 -13.60
N GLY A 129 9.54 -0.15 -14.63
CA GLY A 129 9.62 -0.59 -16.02
C GLY A 129 8.50 -1.57 -16.39
N SER A 130 8.85 -2.78 -16.79
CA SER A 130 7.88 -3.83 -17.17
C SER A 130 7.17 -4.50 -15.99
N GLY A 131 7.66 -4.33 -14.75
CA GLY A 131 7.10 -4.97 -13.56
C GLY A 131 7.16 -6.51 -13.56
N LYS A 132 8.08 -7.13 -14.33
CA LYS A 132 8.16 -8.58 -14.50
C LYS A 132 9.19 -9.27 -13.61
N GLY A 133 9.94 -8.50 -12.85
CA GLY A 133 10.91 -9.04 -11.89
C GLY A 133 10.30 -9.42 -10.55
N ASP A 134 11.15 -9.92 -9.66
CA ASP A 134 10.74 -10.33 -8.32
C ASP A 134 10.17 -9.16 -7.50
N ASN A 135 9.26 -9.51 -6.64
CA ASN A 135 8.42 -8.62 -5.86
C ASN A 135 9.04 -8.28 -4.48
N TRP A 136 8.66 -7.12 -3.97
CA TRP A 136 8.79 -6.79 -2.56
C TRP A 136 7.43 -6.36 -2.01
N TRP A 137 7.04 -6.90 -0.83
CA TRP A 137 5.75 -6.64 -0.20
C TRP A 137 5.92 -6.15 1.23
N CYS A 138 5.09 -5.20 1.63
CA CYS A 138 4.98 -4.80 3.02
C CYS A 138 3.59 -4.22 3.37
N VAL A 139 3.46 -3.59 4.55
CA VAL A 139 2.24 -2.95 5.03
C VAL A 139 2.51 -1.46 5.25
N VAL A 140 1.71 -0.61 4.61
CA VAL A 140 1.76 0.85 4.75
C VAL A 140 0.96 1.29 5.97
N TYR A 141 -0.24 0.71 6.14
CA TYR A 141 -1.11 1.01 7.27
C TYR A 141 -1.67 -0.28 7.89
N PRO A 142 -1.60 -0.47 9.22
CA PRO A 142 -0.74 0.27 10.14
C PRO A 142 0.73 0.27 9.70
N PRO A 143 1.53 1.29 10.05
CA PRO A 143 2.88 1.48 9.50
C PRO A 143 3.90 0.47 10.04
N LEU A 144 3.93 -0.74 9.49
CA LEU A 144 4.88 -1.78 9.89
C LEU A 144 6.25 -1.60 9.24
N CYS A 145 6.28 -1.25 7.95
CA CYS A 145 7.52 -1.06 7.20
C CYS A 145 8.28 0.22 7.54
N PHE A 146 7.66 1.09 8.32
CA PHE A 146 8.13 2.43 8.62
C PHE A 146 8.72 2.55 10.04
N LYS A 147 8.84 1.43 10.75
CA LYS A 147 9.42 1.37 12.11
C LYS A 147 10.94 1.25 12.13
N GLY A 148 11.57 0.96 11.00
CA GLY A 148 13.02 0.81 10.91
C GLY A 148 13.72 2.17 11.06
N GLU A 149 14.60 2.29 12.05
CA GLU A 149 15.66 3.29 12.06
C GLU A 149 16.69 2.98 10.96
N GLY A 150 16.24 2.96 9.69
CA GLY A 150 17.13 2.94 8.55
C GLY A 150 17.96 4.21 8.60
N LYS A 151 19.27 4.09 8.75
CA LYS A 151 20.21 5.21 8.66
C LYS A 151 19.97 5.94 7.35
N ILE A 152 19.37 7.09 7.46
CA ILE A 152 18.89 7.95 6.39
C ILE A 152 20.09 8.56 5.67
N VAL A 153 20.57 7.87 4.64
CA VAL A 153 21.53 8.43 3.66
C VAL A 153 20.78 9.23 2.59
N TYR A 154 19.46 9.04 2.46
CA TYR A 154 18.64 9.63 1.38
C TYR A 154 17.94 10.94 1.74
N LYS A 155 17.85 11.35 3.02
CA LYS A 155 17.15 12.60 3.42
C LYS A 155 17.62 13.84 2.69
N SER A 156 18.91 13.98 2.46
CA SER A 156 19.45 15.12 1.71
C SER A 156 19.07 15.03 0.24
N LYS A 157 19.03 13.82 -0.32
CA LYS A 157 18.77 13.57 -1.73
C LYS A 157 17.28 13.74 -2.07
N ILE A 158 16.38 13.26 -1.21
CA ILE A 158 14.94 13.52 -1.38
C ILE A 158 14.63 15.00 -1.32
N LYS A 159 15.23 15.74 -0.38
CA LYS A 159 15.04 17.18 -0.29
C LYS A 159 15.53 17.89 -1.55
N GLU A 160 16.69 17.52 -2.06
CA GLU A 160 17.27 18.04 -3.30
C GLU A 160 16.38 17.74 -4.52
N LEU A 161 15.86 16.49 -4.63
CA LEU A 161 14.95 16.08 -5.68
C LEU A 161 13.62 16.85 -5.63
N ILE A 162 13.02 16.98 -4.44
CA ILE A 162 11.78 17.75 -4.26
C ILE A 162 12.01 19.22 -4.60
N GLU A 163 13.09 19.84 -4.16
CA GLU A 163 13.43 21.24 -4.48
C GLU A 163 13.67 21.43 -5.99
N LYS A 164 14.21 20.43 -6.70
CA LYS A 164 14.40 20.46 -8.14
C LYS A 164 13.11 20.36 -8.95
N ILE A 165 12.13 19.57 -8.45
CA ILE A 165 10.84 19.36 -9.12
C ILE A 165 9.87 20.53 -8.87
N TRP A 166 9.93 21.16 -7.69
CA TRP A 166 8.93 22.13 -7.21
C TRP A 166 9.48 23.53 -6.90
N GLY A 167 10.79 23.73 -6.98
CA GLY A 167 11.47 25.02 -6.86
C GLY A 167 11.54 25.75 -8.19
#